data_e4291d73047652a346b25c0c034dac53
#
_entry.id   e4291d73047652a346b25c0c034dac53
#
_cell.length_a   1.000
_cell.length_b   1.000
_cell.length_c   1.000
_cell.angle_alpha   90.00
_cell.angle_beta   90.00
_cell.angle_gamma   90.00
#
_symmetry.space_group_name_H-M   'P 1'
#
loop_
_entity.id
_entity.type
_entity.pdbx_description
1 polymer ?
#
loop_
_entity_poly.entity_id
_entity_poly.type
_entity_poly.pdbx_seq_one_letter_code
_entity_poly.pdbx_strand_id
1 'polypeptide(L)'
;MKKEKHLKQEKIINMFDDIASSYDQANRLMSFGLDVKWRERACEHAFLFLENKKALRLVDVACGTGDMLVAWQKSALNCAIEFKECLGIDPSNNMLELAAKKLENKASFIQAQAKDLKGVGNNSVDILSIAYGLRNIVERQEALKEFFRVLKPRGVLVILEFLKKDNPTWLDKISGFYTNKVLPLVGGAISKNYGAYSYLPQSIEEFLSLEGLKHELKNAGFEILRTQDSIAQISTTMLVRKS
;
A
#
# COMPACT_ATOMS: atom_id res chain seq x y z
N MET A 1 2.89 25.34 8.49
CA MET A 1 1.98 24.24 8.04
C MET A 1 2.36 23.59 6.71
N LYS A 2 2.27 24.23 5.52
CA LYS A 2 2.65 23.57 4.24
C LYS A 2 4.12 23.15 4.19
N LYS A 3 5.04 24.00 4.61
CA LYS A 3 6.50 23.72 4.64
C LYS A 3 6.84 22.56 5.58
N GLU A 4 6.21 22.48 6.74
CA GLU A 4 6.42 21.39 7.70
C GLU A 4 5.93 20.03 7.16
N LYS A 5 4.74 20.01 6.53
CA LYS A 5 4.22 18.80 5.87
C LYS A 5 5.17 18.33 4.76
N HIS A 6 5.68 19.25 3.96
CA HIS A 6 6.64 18.94 2.90
C HIS A 6 7.92 18.32 3.48
N LEU A 7 8.52 18.96 4.50
CA LEU A 7 9.73 18.44 5.17
C LEU A 7 9.49 17.07 5.84
N LYS A 8 8.30 16.85 6.44
CA LYS A 8 7.95 15.54 7.00
C LYS A 8 7.88 14.49 5.89
N GLN A 9 7.24 14.80 4.76
CA GLN A 9 7.13 13.87 3.63
C GLN A 9 8.50 13.54 3.02
N GLU A 10 9.37 14.53 2.84
CA GLU A 10 10.74 14.33 2.33
C GLU A 10 11.57 13.41 3.25
N LYS A 11 11.47 13.59 4.57
CA LYS A 11 12.17 12.72 5.53
C LYS A 11 11.70 11.26 5.41
N ILE A 12 10.39 11.05 5.20
CA ILE A 12 9.84 9.71 5.00
C ILE A 12 10.37 9.10 3.70
N ILE A 13 10.37 9.85 2.60
CA ILE A 13 10.86 9.39 1.30
C ILE A 13 12.34 9.00 1.40
N ASN A 14 13.18 9.87 1.96
CA ASN A 14 14.62 9.62 2.12
C ASN A 14 14.88 8.37 2.99
N MET A 15 14.11 8.18 4.05
CA MET A 15 14.21 6.99 4.89
C MET A 15 13.94 5.69 4.08
N PHE A 16 12.92 5.69 3.21
CA PHE A 16 12.63 4.55 2.35
C PHE A 16 13.68 4.36 1.26
N ASP A 17 14.22 5.44 0.70
CA ASP A 17 15.35 5.40 -0.24
C ASP A 17 16.58 4.71 0.38
N ASP A 18 16.91 5.06 1.63
CA ASP A 18 18.07 4.51 2.35
C ASP A 18 17.97 2.99 2.59
N ILE A 19 16.76 2.47 2.84
CA ILE A 19 16.57 1.05 3.15
C ILE A 19 16.15 0.20 1.93
N ALA A 20 16.00 0.78 0.75
CA ALA A 20 15.43 0.13 -0.42
C ALA A 20 16.09 -1.23 -0.73
N SER A 21 17.41 -1.32 -0.67
CA SER A 21 18.17 -2.54 -1.00
C SER A 21 17.89 -3.72 -0.07
N SER A 22 17.51 -3.47 1.19
CA SER A 22 17.23 -4.51 2.19
C SER A 22 15.74 -4.68 2.49
N TYR A 23 14.90 -3.83 1.90
CA TYR A 23 13.47 -3.70 2.23
C TYR A 23 12.69 -5.00 2.10
N ASP A 24 12.84 -5.69 0.97
CA ASP A 24 12.13 -6.95 0.73
C ASP A 24 12.54 -8.06 1.68
N GLN A 25 13.85 -8.22 1.90
CA GLN A 25 14.36 -9.25 2.82
C GLN A 25 13.85 -9.02 4.24
N ALA A 26 13.90 -7.77 4.70
CA ALA A 26 13.41 -7.40 6.02
C ALA A 26 11.90 -7.68 6.15
N ASN A 27 11.09 -7.28 5.17
CA ASN A 27 9.65 -7.53 5.18
C ASN A 27 9.31 -9.03 5.16
N ARG A 28 10.01 -9.84 4.34
CA ARG A 28 9.82 -11.30 4.31
C ARG A 28 10.14 -11.94 5.66
N LEU A 29 11.26 -11.56 6.26
CA LEU A 29 11.65 -12.12 7.56
C LEU A 29 10.69 -11.68 8.67
N MET A 30 10.36 -10.39 8.73
CA MET A 30 9.46 -9.82 9.73
C MET A 30 8.02 -10.34 9.63
N SER A 31 7.55 -10.68 8.44
CA SER A 31 6.20 -11.22 8.24
C SER A 31 6.17 -12.76 8.20
N PHE A 32 7.31 -13.44 8.33
CA PHE A 32 7.44 -14.87 8.05
C PHE A 32 6.88 -15.25 6.66
N GLY A 33 7.01 -14.34 5.68
CA GLY A 33 6.48 -14.50 4.33
C GLY A 33 4.96 -14.38 4.19
N LEU A 34 4.24 -14.07 5.26
CA LEU A 34 2.78 -13.92 5.24
C LEU A 34 2.33 -12.69 4.42
N ASP A 35 3.18 -11.68 4.32
CA ASP A 35 2.92 -10.47 3.53
C ASP A 35 2.64 -10.77 2.05
N VAL A 36 3.25 -11.82 1.48
CA VAL A 36 2.95 -12.29 0.13
C VAL A 36 1.51 -12.79 0.03
N LYS A 37 1.10 -13.65 0.98
CA LYS A 37 -0.26 -14.21 1.02
C LYS A 37 -1.31 -13.12 1.25
N TRP A 38 -1.00 -12.11 2.05
CA TRP A 38 -1.93 -10.99 2.29
C TRP A 38 -2.17 -10.19 1.01
N ARG A 39 -1.10 -9.91 0.23
CA ARG A 39 -1.22 -9.23 -1.07
C ARG A 39 -2.00 -10.07 -2.08
N GLU A 40 -1.68 -11.35 -2.23
CA GLU A 40 -2.38 -12.26 -3.15
C GLU A 40 -3.89 -12.31 -2.83
N ARG A 41 -4.27 -12.48 -1.55
CA ARG A 41 -5.66 -12.47 -1.13
C ARG A 41 -6.36 -11.14 -1.40
N ALA A 42 -5.69 -10.03 -1.19
CA ALA A 42 -6.24 -8.70 -1.48
C ALA A 42 -6.56 -8.56 -2.98
N CYS A 43 -5.66 -9.04 -3.86
CA CYS A 43 -5.87 -9.08 -5.32
C CYS A 43 -7.07 -9.98 -5.69
N GLU A 44 -7.08 -11.21 -5.20
CA GLU A 44 -8.16 -12.19 -5.49
C GLU A 44 -9.53 -11.66 -5.05
N HIS A 45 -9.60 -11.05 -3.87
CA HIS A 45 -10.85 -10.45 -3.39
C HIS A 45 -11.29 -9.24 -4.25
N ALA A 46 -10.35 -8.42 -4.73
CA ALA A 46 -10.69 -7.31 -5.60
C ALA A 46 -11.32 -7.77 -6.92
N PHE A 47 -10.84 -8.88 -7.47
CA PHE A 47 -11.38 -9.45 -8.71
C PHE A 47 -12.85 -9.86 -8.62
N LEU A 48 -13.36 -10.12 -7.40
CA LEU A 48 -14.79 -10.45 -7.19
C LEU A 48 -15.72 -9.26 -7.44
N PHE A 49 -15.19 -8.04 -7.39
CA PHE A 49 -15.95 -6.80 -7.53
C PHE A 49 -15.78 -6.12 -8.89
N LEU A 50 -15.01 -6.72 -9.79
CA LEU A 50 -14.81 -6.22 -11.14
C LEU A 50 -15.94 -6.66 -12.06
N GLU A 51 -16.49 -5.73 -12.83
CA GLU A 51 -17.49 -6.02 -13.87
C GLU A 51 -16.85 -6.58 -15.13
N ASN A 52 -15.67 -6.06 -15.48
CA ASN A 52 -14.87 -6.54 -16.60
C ASN A 52 -13.59 -7.22 -16.10
N LYS A 53 -13.12 -8.24 -16.81
CA LYS A 53 -11.93 -9.02 -16.46
C LYS A 53 -10.81 -8.93 -17.50
N LYS A 54 -11.02 -8.18 -18.57
CA LYS A 54 -10.07 -8.05 -19.67
C LYS A 54 -9.69 -6.61 -19.93
N ALA A 55 -8.48 -6.42 -20.41
CA ALA A 55 -7.92 -5.12 -20.80
C ALA A 55 -7.98 -4.08 -19.67
N LEU A 56 -7.77 -4.49 -18.43
CA LEU A 56 -7.81 -3.65 -17.25
C LEU A 56 -6.56 -2.78 -17.14
N ARG A 57 -6.74 -1.56 -16.68
CA ARG A 57 -5.66 -0.66 -16.27
C ARG A 57 -5.49 -0.70 -14.76
N LEU A 58 -4.34 -1.16 -14.32
CA LEU A 58 -3.93 -1.23 -12.92
C LEU A 58 -2.92 -0.12 -12.61
N VAL A 59 -3.14 0.60 -11.51
CA VAL A 59 -2.16 1.54 -10.94
C VAL A 59 -1.89 1.15 -9.49
N ASP A 60 -0.62 0.96 -9.14
CA ASP A 60 -0.18 0.72 -7.76
C ASP A 60 0.56 1.94 -7.25
N VAL A 61 0.02 2.59 -6.21
CA VAL A 61 0.55 3.84 -5.65
C VAL A 61 1.35 3.54 -4.39
N ALA A 62 2.47 4.24 -4.19
CA ALA A 62 3.51 3.89 -3.23
C ALA A 62 3.93 2.42 -3.43
N CYS A 63 4.24 2.08 -4.68
CA CYS A 63 4.49 0.71 -5.10
C CYS A 63 5.77 0.12 -4.53
N GLY A 64 6.67 0.95 -4.00
CA GLY A 64 7.96 0.53 -3.46
C GLY A 64 8.74 -0.31 -4.46
N THR A 65 9.23 -1.44 -4.04
CA THR A 65 9.96 -2.42 -4.87
C THR A 65 9.06 -3.28 -5.76
N GLY A 66 7.75 -2.97 -5.87
CA GLY A 66 6.82 -3.62 -6.79
C GLY A 66 6.19 -4.93 -6.31
N ASP A 67 6.29 -5.28 -5.04
CA ASP A 67 5.73 -6.54 -4.50
C ASP A 67 4.21 -6.69 -4.71
N MET A 68 3.46 -5.59 -4.61
CA MET A 68 2.02 -5.63 -4.88
C MET A 68 1.75 -5.87 -6.37
N LEU A 69 2.54 -5.27 -7.27
CA LEU A 69 2.44 -5.52 -8.71
C LEU A 69 2.76 -6.99 -9.06
N VAL A 70 3.75 -7.60 -8.40
CA VAL A 70 4.04 -9.05 -8.53
C VAL A 70 2.83 -9.88 -8.10
N ALA A 71 2.21 -9.53 -6.96
CA ALA A 71 1.01 -10.22 -6.48
C ALA A 71 -0.16 -10.09 -7.47
N TRP A 72 -0.39 -8.89 -8.05
CA TRP A 72 -1.39 -8.67 -9.09
C TRP A 72 -1.16 -9.56 -10.31
N GLN A 73 0.06 -9.59 -10.85
CA GLN A 73 0.41 -10.41 -12.00
C GLN A 73 0.16 -11.90 -11.73
N LYS A 74 0.60 -12.39 -10.58
CA LYS A 74 0.42 -13.79 -10.19
C LYS A 74 -1.06 -14.15 -10.00
N SER A 75 -1.82 -13.34 -9.26
CA SER A 75 -3.24 -13.59 -9.00
C SER A 75 -4.08 -13.46 -10.27
N ALA A 76 -3.71 -12.58 -11.21
CA ALA A 76 -4.37 -12.42 -12.49
C ALA A 76 -4.33 -13.69 -13.33
N LEU A 77 -3.17 -14.36 -13.38
CA LEU A 77 -3.01 -15.64 -14.08
C LEU A 77 -3.96 -16.72 -13.52
N ASN A 78 -4.10 -16.78 -12.19
CA ASN A 78 -4.97 -17.75 -11.51
C ASN A 78 -6.47 -17.48 -11.71
N CYS A 79 -6.84 -16.20 -11.94
CA CYS A 79 -8.24 -15.76 -12.00
C CYS A 79 -8.72 -15.42 -13.42
N ALA A 80 -7.92 -15.70 -14.45
CA ALA A 80 -8.19 -15.34 -15.85
C ALA A 80 -8.48 -13.83 -16.04
N ILE A 81 -7.70 -13.00 -15.34
CA ILE A 81 -7.73 -11.54 -15.46
C ILE A 81 -6.64 -11.12 -16.45
N GLU A 82 -6.96 -10.13 -17.28
CA GLU A 82 -6.02 -9.59 -18.26
C GLU A 82 -5.80 -8.09 -18.02
N PHE A 83 -4.55 -7.72 -17.78
CA PHE A 83 -4.14 -6.33 -17.68
C PHE A 83 -3.65 -5.82 -19.04
N LYS A 84 -4.22 -4.70 -19.50
CA LYS A 84 -3.71 -3.93 -20.63
C LYS A 84 -2.49 -3.10 -20.21
N GLU A 85 -2.49 -2.61 -18.98
CA GLU A 85 -1.44 -1.74 -18.45
C GLU A 85 -1.32 -1.96 -16.94
N CYS A 86 -0.07 -2.09 -16.49
CA CYS A 86 0.29 -2.05 -15.07
C CYS A 86 1.26 -0.91 -14.85
N LEU A 87 0.92 0.02 -13.96
CA LEU A 87 1.71 1.19 -13.65
C LEU A 87 2.02 1.24 -12.15
N GLY A 88 3.30 1.30 -11.81
CA GLY A 88 3.77 1.57 -10.44
C GLY A 88 4.11 3.06 -10.26
N ILE A 89 3.68 3.64 -9.16
CA ILE A 89 3.98 5.03 -8.80
C ILE A 89 4.58 5.06 -7.41
N ASP A 90 5.78 5.63 -7.28
CA ASP A 90 6.44 5.81 -5.99
C ASP A 90 7.28 7.10 -5.99
N PRO A 91 7.40 7.83 -4.88
CA PRO A 91 8.27 8.99 -4.81
C PRO A 91 9.76 8.66 -4.70
N SER A 92 10.13 7.43 -4.29
CA SER A 92 11.51 6.96 -4.12
C SER A 92 12.06 6.42 -5.43
N ASN A 93 13.12 7.02 -5.95
CA ASN A 93 13.78 6.53 -7.16
C ASN A 93 14.44 5.17 -6.93
N ASN A 94 15.10 4.97 -5.78
CA ASN A 94 15.77 3.70 -5.45
C ASN A 94 14.78 2.53 -5.40
N MET A 95 13.57 2.76 -4.88
CA MET A 95 12.49 1.76 -4.88
C MET A 95 12.05 1.43 -6.31
N LEU A 96 11.83 2.45 -7.16
CA LEU A 96 11.41 2.25 -8.55
C LEU A 96 12.45 1.51 -9.38
N GLU A 97 13.74 1.76 -9.18
CA GLU A 97 14.80 1.01 -9.88
C GLU A 97 14.77 -0.48 -9.53
N LEU A 98 14.51 -0.83 -8.26
CA LEU A 98 14.36 -2.21 -7.83
C LEU A 98 13.08 -2.85 -8.38
N ALA A 99 11.96 -2.10 -8.39
CA ALA A 99 10.72 -2.56 -8.98
C ALA A 99 10.86 -2.82 -10.48
N ALA A 100 11.53 -1.93 -11.21
CA ALA A 100 11.77 -2.10 -12.65
C ALA A 100 12.61 -3.34 -12.95
N LYS A 101 13.66 -3.61 -12.15
CA LYS A 101 14.47 -4.85 -12.26
C LYS A 101 13.65 -6.11 -11.95
N LYS A 102 12.77 -6.04 -10.94
CA LYS A 102 11.94 -7.17 -10.49
C LYS A 102 10.83 -7.53 -11.49
N LEU A 103 10.22 -6.54 -12.10
CA LEU A 103 9.06 -6.70 -12.99
C LEU A 103 9.44 -6.68 -14.48
N GLU A 104 10.65 -6.28 -14.80
CA GLU A 104 11.15 -6.17 -16.17
C GLU A 104 10.16 -5.37 -17.05
N ASN A 105 9.64 -5.98 -18.12
CA ASN A 105 8.70 -5.33 -19.05
C ASN A 105 7.21 -5.53 -18.67
N LYS A 106 6.90 -6.02 -17.47
CA LYS A 106 5.54 -6.33 -17.04
C LYS A 106 4.80 -5.14 -16.43
N ALA A 107 5.51 -4.08 -16.13
CA ALA A 107 4.94 -2.82 -15.60
C ALA A 107 5.77 -1.62 -16.04
N SER A 108 5.16 -0.45 -16.08
CA SER A 108 5.82 0.84 -16.23
C SER A 108 5.88 1.55 -14.88
N PHE A 109 6.77 2.55 -14.75
CA PHE A 109 7.00 3.23 -13.48
C PHE A 109 7.07 4.73 -13.67
N ILE A 110 6.49 5.48 -12.72
CA ILE A 110 6.53 6.95 -12.66
C ILE A 110 6.94 7.39 -11.26
N GLN A 111 7.94 8.27 -11.17
CA GLN A 111 8.29 8.91 -9.91
C GLN A 111 7.31 10.04 -9.61
N ALA A 112 6.42 9.83 -8.64
CA ALA A 112 5.45 10.83 -8.20
C ALA A 112 4.97 10.56 -6.78
N GLN A 113 4.41 11.59 -6.14
CA GLN A 113 3.73 11.46 -4.85
C GLN A 113 2.25 11.11 -5.05
N ALA A 114 1.67 10.37 -4.12
CA ALA A 114 0.27 9.94 -4.16
C ALA A 114 -0.76 11.10 -4.24
N LYS A 115 -0.40 12.27 -3.74
CA LYS A 115 -1.22 13.50 -3.80
C LYS A 115 -1.27 14.16 -5.18
N ASP A 116 -0.45 13.72 -6.12
CA ASP A 116 -0.28 14.33 -7.44
C ASP A 116 0.06 13.23 -8.46
N LEU A 117 -0.97 12.50 -8.90
CA LEU A 117 -0.84 11.43 -9.88
C LEU A 117 -0.81 12.01 -11.31
N LYS A 118 0.12 12.94 -11.55
CA LYS A 118 0.37 13.51 -12.88
C LYS A 118 0.71 12.41 -13.87
N GLY A 119 0.11 12.49 -15.06
CA GLY A 119 0.25 11.46 -16.08
C GLY A 119 -0.81 10.37 -16.03
N VAL A 120 -1.62 10.30 -14.95
CA VAL A 120 -2.79 9.41 -14.88
C VAL A 120 -4.05 10.23 -15.13
N GLY A 121 -4.75 9.92 -16.23
CA GLY A 121 -5.97 10.63 -16.65
C GLY A 121 -7.13 10.43 -15.68
N ASN A 122 -8.11 11.34 -15.71
CA ASN A 122 -9.35 11.20 -14.97
C ASN A 122 -10.13 9.97 -15.46
N ASN A 123 -10.78 9.24 -14.55
CA ASN A 123 -11.64 8.10 -14.88
C ASN A 123 -10.98 7.10 -15.85
N SER A 124 -9.69 6.81 -15.64
CA SER A 124 -8.91 5.99 -16.56
C SER A 124 -8.45 4.66 -15.98
N VAL A 125 -8.56 4.47 -14.65
CA VAL A 125 -8.01 3.34 -13.91
C VAL A 125 -9.15 2.40 -13.47
N ASP A 126 -9.03 1.11 -13.74
CA ASP A 126 -10.00 0.10 -13.31
C ASP A 126 -9.72 -0.34 -11.87
N ILE A 127 -8.44 -0.55 -11.55
CA ILE A 127 -7.97 -0.94 -10.23
C ILE A 127 -6.86 0.00 -9.79
N LEU A 128 -7.01 0.60 -8.61
CA LEU A 128 -5.95 1.30 -7.92
C LEU A 128 -5.61 0.56 -6.65
N SER A 129 -4.33 0.32 -6.38
CA SER A 129 -3.89 -0.30 -5.13
C SER A 129 -2.89 0.57 -4.38
N ILE A 130 -2.88 0.40 -3.07
CA ILE A 130 -1.85 0.91 -2.17
C ILE A 130 -1.65 -0.09 -1.03
N ALA A 131 -0.43 -0.61 -0.90
CA ALA A 131 -0.09 -1.60 0.12
C ALA A 131 0.98 -1.06 1.06
N TYR A 132 0.64 -0.88 2.34
CA TYR A 132 1.52 -0.41 3.43
C TYR A 132 2.13 0.99 3.20
N GLY A 133 1.52 1.76 2.28
CA GLY A 133 1.96 3.10 1.91
C GLY A 133 1.10 4.24 2.46
N LEU A 134 -0.19 3.98 2.70
CA LEU A 134 -1.18 5.04 3.00
C LEU A 134 -0.87 5.80 4.30
N ARG A 135 -0.37 5.11 5.34
CA ARG A 135 0.01 5.72 6.61
C ARG A 135 1.21 6.67 6.49
N ASN A 136 2.01 6.51 5.45
CA ASN A 136 3.22 7.30 5.18
C ASN A 136 2.93 8.57 4.35
N ILE A 137 1.69 8.78 3.92
CA ILE A 137 1.27 9.95 3.15
C ILE A 137 0.82 11.06 4.09
N VAL A 138 1.61 12.13 4.18
CA VAL A 138 1.32 13.27 5.06
C VAL A 138 0.08 14.05 4.61
N GLU A 139 -0.11 14.20 3.29
CA GLU A 139 -1.28 14.87 2.69
C GLU A 139 -2.28 13.82 2.17
N ARG A 140 -2.69 12.90 3.07
CA ARG A 140 -3.54 11.75 2.74
C ARG A 140 -4.88 12.13 2.11
N GLN A 141 -5.54 13.18 2.60
CA GLN A 141 -6.81 13.61 2.03
C GLN A 141 -6.68 14.06 0.57
N GLU A 142 -5.58 14.72 0.22
CA GLU A 142 -5.30 15.09 -1.17
C GLU A 142 -5.02 13.84 -2.02
N ALA A 143 -4.31 12.86 -1.46
CA ALA A 143 -4.11 11.58 -2.14
C ALA A 143 -5.44 10.84 -2.39
N LEU A 144 -6.35 10.80 -1.42
CA LEU A 144 -7.66 10.17 -1.60
C LEU A 144 -8.50 10.86 -2.69
N LYS A 145 -8.41 12.20 -2.82
CA LYS A 145 -9.04 12.94 -3.93
C LYS A 145 -8.44 12.55 -5.28
N GLU A 146 -7.12 12.40 -5.36
CA GLU A 146 -6.43 11.95 -6.58
C GLU A 146 -6.83 10.50 -6.93
N PHE A 147 -6.92 9.61 -5.93
CA PHE A 147 -7.39 8.24 -6.13
C PHE A 147 -8.80 8.22 -6.69
N PHE A 148 -9.69 9.05 -6.13
CA PHE A 148 -11.05 9.20 -6.64
C PHE A 148 -11.07 9.78 -8.06
N ARG A 149 -10.23 10.77 -8.35
CA ARG A 149 -10.14 11.40 -9.68
C ARG A 149 -9.78 10.40 -10.78
N VAL A 150 -8.74 9.58 -10.53
CA VAL A 150 -8.18 8.69 -11.56
C VAL A 150 -8.99 7.41 -11.76
N LEU A 151 -9.68 6.92 -10.74
CA LEU A 151 -10.53 5.73 -10.85
C LEU A 151 -11.71 5.99 -11.76
N LYS A 152 -12.03 5.01 -12.59
CA LYS A 152 -13.29 4.98 -13.38
C LYS A 152 -14.49 4.92 -12.43
N PRO A 153 -15.69 5.37 -12.85
CA PRO A 153 -16.92 5.01 -12.17
C PRO A 153 -16.96 3.48 -11.96
N ARG A 154 -17.29 3.02 -10.76
CA ARG A 154 -17.24 1.62 -10.31
C ARG A 154 -15.84 0.97 -10.28
N GLY A 155 -14.77 1.73 -10.52
CA GLY A 155 -13.40 1.28 -10.32
C GLY A 155 -13.12 0.97 -8.85
N VAL A 156 -12.21 0.02 -8.60
CA VAL A 156 -11.92 -0.51 -7.26
C VAL A 156 -10.60 0.05 -6.73
N LEU A 157 -10.64 0.60 -5.52
CA LEU A 157 -9.45 0.92 -4.73
C LEU A 157 -9.20 -0.20 -3.72
N VAL A 158 -7.99 -0.74 -3.72
CA VAL A 158 -7.50 -1.76 -2.79
C VAL A 158 -6.51 -1.14 -1.83
N ILE A 159 -6.84 -1.15 -0.56
CA ILE A 159 -5.95 -0.68 0.51
C ILE A 159 -5.57 -1.89 1.36
N LEU A 160 -4.27 -2.13 1.49
CA LEU A 160 -3.71 -3.13 2.40
C LEU A 160 -2.80 -2.39 3.39
N GLU A 161 -3.19 -2.34 4.69
CA GLU A 161 -2.49 -1.47 5.64
C GLU A 161 -2.53 -1.98 7.09
N PHE A 162 -1.56 -1.55 7.87
CA PHE A 162 -1.57 -1.69 9.33
C PHE A 162 -2.37 -0.53 9.93
N LEU A 163 -3.40 -0.85 10.68
CA LEU A 163 -4.28 0.15 11.30
C LEU A 163 -4.06 0.22 12.81
N LYS A 164 -4.25 1.40 13.36
CA LYS A 164 -4.33 1.57 14.80
C LYS A 164 -5.50 0.76 15.37
N LYS A 165 -5.30 0.10 16.51
CA LYS A 165 -6.34 -0.62 17.21
C LYS A 165 -6.93 0.27 18.31
N ASP A 166 -8.22 0.60 18.20
CA ASP A 166 -8.92 1.42 19.22
C ASP A 166 -9.10 0.65 20.54
N ASN A 167 -9.42 -0.66 20.46
CA ASN A 167 -9.61 -1.54 21.62
C ASN A 167 -8.77 -2.81 21.45
N PRO A 168 -7.47 -2.77 21.80
CA PRO A 168 -6.59 -3.91 21.59
C PRO A 168 -6.97 -5.09 22.49
N THR A 169 -7.17 -6.25 21.87
CA THR A 169 -7.35 -7.54 22.53
C THR A 169 -6.04 -8.05 23.14
N TRP A 170 -6.06 -9.16 23.88
CA TRP A 170 -4.82 -9.77 24.37
C TRP A 170 -3.92 -10.27 23.22
N LEU A 171 -4.50 -10.73 22.11
CA LEU A 171 -3.76 -11.09 20.89
C LEU A 171 -3.11 -9.87 20.23
N ASP A 172 -3.81 -8.74 20.20
CA ASP A 172 -3.25 -7.48 19.69
C ASP A 172 -2.09 -6.98 20.56
N LYS A 173 -2.11 -7.23 21.88
CA LYS A 173 -0.99 -6.90 22.79
C LYS A 173 0.24 -7.76 22.51
N ILE A 174 0.06 -9.05 22.20
CA ILE A 174 1.16 -9.94 21.82
C ILE A 174 1.74 -9.53 20.46
N SER A 175 0.90 -9.31 19.46
CA SER A 175 1.37 -8.82 18.14
C SER A 175 1.99 -7.42 18.24
N GLY A 176 1.45 -6.54 19.09
CA GLY A 176 2.03 -5.25 19.41
C GLY A 176 3.40 -5.35 20.08
N PHE A 177 3.61 -6.28 21.02
CA PHE A 177 4.92 -6.53 21.58
C PHE A 177 5.94 -6.96 20.51
N TYR A 178 5.53 -7.88 19.61
CA TYR A 178 6.35 -8.28 18.47
C TYR A 178 6.70 -7.09 17.58
N THR A 179 5.69 -6.31 17.18
CA THR A 179 5.85 -5.14 16.31
C THR A 179 6.73 -4.05 16.96
N ASN A 180 6.56 -3.80 18.26
CA ASN A 180 7.24 -2.70 18.95
C ASN A 180 8.65 -3.06 19.44
N LYS A 181 8.94 -4.33 19.70
CA LYS A 181 10.20 -4.75 20.33
C LYS A 181 11.04 -5.64 19.42
N VAL A 182 10.42 -6.62 18.74
CA VAL A 182 11.18 -7.60 17.96
C VAL A 182 11.48 -7.07 16.56
N LEU A 183 10.48 -6.50 15.86
CA LEU A 183 10.66 -6.01 14.49
C LEU A 183 11.76 -4.95 14.34
N PRO A 184 11.86 -3.92 15.20
CA PRO A 184 12.94 -2.94 15.08
C PRO A 184 14.33 -3.53 15.25
N LEU A 185 14.47 -4.54 16.10
CA LEU A 185 15.76 -5.23 16.31
C LEU A 185 16.14 -6.07 15.08
N VAL A 186 15.21 -6.88 14.59
CA VAL A 186 15.44 -7.73 13.42
C VAL A 186 15.65 -6.90 12.15
N GLY A 187 14.79 -5.96 11.88
CA GLY A 187 14.88 -5.08 10.70
C GLY A 187 16.12 -4.19 10.76
N GLY A 188 16.44 -3.64 11.93
CA GLY A 188 17.63 -2.82 12.15
C GLY A 188 18.92 -3.61 11.96
N ALA A 189 18.97 -4.88 12.38
CA ALA A 189 20.14 -5.75 12.17
C ALA A 189 20.36 -6.08 10.69
N ILE A 190 19.28 -6.27 9.91
CA ILE A 190 19.36 -6.59 8.47
C ILE A 190 19.77 -5.38 7.66
N SER A 191 19.10 -4.25 7.88
CA SER A 191 19.30 -3.03 7.09
C SER A 191 20.42 -2.13 7.61
N LYS A 192 20.94 -2.38 8.80
CA LYS A 192 21.82 -1.47 9.57
C LYS A 192 21.19 -0.11 9.83
N ASN A 193 19.87 0.02 9.71
CA ASN A 193 19.11 1.26 9.92
C ASN A 193 17.99 1.05 10.95
N TYR A 194 18.33 1.12 12.22
CA TYR A 194 17.38 0.96 13.33
C TYR A 194 16.30 2.05 13.35
N GLY A 195 16.61 3.26 12.84
CA GLY A 195 15.68 4.38 12.78
C GLY A 195 14.46 4.10 11.88
N ALA A 196 14.69 3.51 10.71
CA ALA A 196 13.62 3.18 9.77
C ALA A 196 12.65 2.11 10.32
N TYR A 197 13.16 1.16 11.10
CA TYR A 197 12.31 0.10 11.66
C TYR A 197 11.66 0.47 13.00
N SER A 198 12.19 1.44 13.73
CA SER A 198 11.48 2.05 14.86
C SER A 198 10.35 2.99 14.41
N TYR A 199 10.40 3.48 13.18
CA TYR A 199 9.34 4.28 12.57
C TYR A 199 8.05 3.46 12.34
N LEU A 200 8.15 2.15 12.07
CA LEU A 200 6.98 1.31 11.78
C LEU A 200 5.94 1.33 12.92
N PRO A 201 6.25 0.98 14.17
CA PRO A 201 5.28 1.02 15.25
C PRO A 201 4.75 2.44 15.51
N GLN A 202 5.61 3.45 15.45
CA GLN A 202 5.19 4.85 15.61
C GLN A 202 4.19 5.25 14.53
N SER A 203 4.46 4.93 13.27
CA SER A 203 3.56 5.26 12.16
C SER A 203 2.21 4.58 12.26
N ILE A 204 2.12 3.37 12.83
CA ILE A 204 0.86 2.67 13.08
C ILE A 204 0.06 3.38 14.19
N GLU A 205 0.70 3.75 15.30
CA GLU A 205 0.05 4.45 16.40
C GLU A 205 -0.45 5.86 16.02
N GLU A 206 0.27 6.54 15.13
CA GLU A 206 -0.13 7.85 14.60
C GLU A 206 -1.18 7.75 13.49
N PHE A 207 -1.41 6.55 12.95
CA PHE A 207 -2.35 6.35 11.85
C PHE A 207 -3.80 6.23 12.36
N LEU A 208 -4.71 6.03 11.41
CA LEU A 208 -6.14 5.88 11.69
C LEU A 208 -6.49 4.47 12.17
N SER A 209 -7.52 4.42 13.00
CA SER A 209 -8.25 3.18 13.21
C SER A 209 -9.10 2.83 11.98
N LEU A 210 -9.67 1.61 11.98
CA LEU A 210 -10.54 1.15 10.91
C LEU A 210 -11.71 2.10 10.66
N GLU A 211 -12.38 2.54 11.73
CA GLU A 211 -13.52 3.45 11.60
C GLU A 211 -13.10 4.84 11.13
N GLY A 212 -11.95 5.33 11.58
CA GLY A 212 -11.36 6.58 11.10
C GLY A 212 -11.06 6.53 9.59
N LEU A 213 -10.48 5.43 9.10
CA LEU A 213 -10.19 5.27 7.68
C LEU A 213 -11.48 5.12 6.85
N LYS A 214 -12.47 4.36 7.32
CA LYS A 214 -13.79 4.28 6.68
C LYS A 214 -14.45 5.66 6.55
N HIS A 215 -14.34 6.48 7.59
CA HIS A 215 -14.89 7.83 7.57
C HIS A 215 -14.21 8.71 6.51
N GLU A 216 -12.86 8.72 6.45
CA GLU A 216 -12.12 9.47 5.43
C GLU A 216 -12.45 9.00 4.00
N LEU A 217 -12.56 7.69 3.78
CA LEU A 217 -12.91 7.12 2.47
C LEU A 217 -14.32 7.51 2.02
N LYS A 218 -15.31 7.44 2.92
CA LYS A 218 -16.67 7.90 2.63
C LYS A 218 -16.72 9.40 2.31
N ASN A 219 -16.00 10.23 3.05
CA ASN A 219 -15.90 11.67 2.79
C ASN A 219 -15.22 11.99 1.45
N ALA A 220 -14.34 11.11 0.97
CA ALA A 220 -13.73 11.21 -0.34
C ALA A 220 -14.62 10.67 -1.48
N GLY A 221 -15.83 10.16 -1.19
CA GLY A 221 -16.81 9.68 -2.17
C GLY A 221 -16.76 8.16 -2.43
N PHE A 222 -16.02 7.39 -1.63
CA PHE A 222 -15.93 5.94 -1.82
C PHE A 222 -17.02 5.17 -1.07
N GLU A 223 -17.54 4.14 -1.72
CA GLU A 223 -18.37 3.10 -1.11
C GLU A 223 -17.47 1.97 -0.56
N ILE A 224 -17.72 1.54 0.67
CA ILE A 224 -17.00 0.41 1.27
C ILE A 224 -17.63 -0.90 0.79
N LEU A 225 -16.86 -1.70 0.05
CA LEU A 225 -17.31 -3.01 -0.46
C LEU A 225 -17.02 -4.14 0.52
N ARG A 226 -15.80 -4.13 1.06
CA ARG A 226 -15.31 -5.19 1.95
C ARG A 226 -14.22 -4.67 2.87
N THR A 227 -14.23 -5.17 4.09
CA THR A 227 -13.12 -5.03 5.04
C THR A 227 -12.78 -6.40 5.59
N GLN A 228 -11.51 -6.75 5.62
CA GLN A 228 -11.04 -8.04 6.11
C GLN A 228 -9.69 -7.92 6.78
N ASP A 229 -9.60 -8.41 7.99
CA ASP A 229 -8.32 -8.53 8.71
C ASP A 229 -7.58 -9.80 8.29
N SER A 230 -6.26 -9.77 8.35
CA SER A 230 -5.41 -10.95 8.23
C SER A 230 -5.63 -11.90 9.42
N ILE A 231 -5.19 -13.16 9.30
CA ILE A 231 -5.39 -14.21 10.32
C ILE A 231 -4.91 -13.75 11.71
N ALA A 232 -3.81 -13.02 11.79
CA ALA A 232 -3.30 -12.50 13.06
C ALA A 232 -3.80 -11.08 13.38
N GLN A 233 -4.79 -10.57 12.64
CA GLN A 233 -5.31 -9.20 12.76
C GLN A 233 -4.25 -8.09 12.68
N ILE A 234 -3.09 -8.40 12.09
CA ILE A 234 -1.96 -7.48 11.96
C ILE A 234 -2.21 -6.50 10.81
N SER A 235 -2.71 -7.01 9.69
CA SER A 235 -2.94 -6.24 8.47
C SER A 235 -4.41 -6.30 8.07
N THR A 236 -4.96 -5.18 7.63
CA THR A 236 -6.34 -5.04 7.16
C THR A 236 -6.36 -4.77 5.67
N THR A 237 -7.18 -5.52 4.94
CA THR A 237 -7.53 -5.25 3.54
C THR A 237 -8.86 -4.52 3.50
N MET A 238 -8.90 -3.38 2.81
CA MET A 238 -10.14 -2.67 2.49
C MET A 238 -10.31 -2.58 0.99
N LEU A 239 -11.46 -2.98 0.51
CA LEU A 239 -11.90 -2.82 -0.87
C LEU A 239 -12.98 -1.77 -0.90
N VAL A 240 -12.76 -0.74 -1.68
CA VAL A 240 -13.72 0.35 -1.84
C VAL A 240 -13.91 0.68 -3.31
N ARG A 241 -15.04 1.26 -3.64
CA ARG A 241 -15.44 1.58 -5.01
C ARG A 241 -15.67 3.06 -5.17
N LYS A 242 -15.32 3.59 -6.33
CA LYS A 242 -15.80 4.91 -6.74
C LYS A 242 -17.28 4.82 -7.06
N SER A 243 -18.10 5.51 -6.28
CA SER A 243 -19.54 5.65 -6.51
C SER A 243 -19.86 6.49 -7.76
#